data_4f91132715905eb794a319a1139933ef
#
_entry.id   4f91132715905eb794a319a1139933ef
#
_cell.length_a   1.000
_cell.length_b   1.000
_cell.length_c   1.000
_cell.angle_alpha   90.00
_cell.angle_beta   90.00
_cell.angle_gamma   90.00
#
_symmetry.space_group_name_H-M   'P 1'
#
loop_
_entity.id
_entity.type
_entity.pdbx_description
1 polymer ?
#
loop_
_entity_poly.entity_id
_entity_poly.type
_entity_poly.pdbx_seq_one_letter_code
_entity_poly.pdbx_strand_id
1 'polypeptide(L)'
;DCLLSRGLGDVYKRQVYWGLNLLLGLLGVVTAGRHVLLQNIPSEQLLACLPDMSFMLRQLSWWQALKLTFMGTSDCAEVTWTLLDMSLPEWSLLFFVIMLIFSGYRLWRQLRGARKAVALP
;
A
#
# COMPACT_ATOMS: atom_id res chain seq x y z
N ASP A 1 39.34 8.37 1.52
CA ASP A 1 38.26 9.02 0.78
C ASP A 1 37.31 8.02 0.12
N CYS A 2 37.79 6.92 -0.40
CA CYS A 2 36.93 5.90 -1.03
C CYS A 2 36.04 5.15 -0.04
N LEU A 3 36.50 4.96 1.20
CA LEU A 3 35.74 4.29 2.26
C LEU A 3 34.58 5.18 2.81
N LEU A 4 34.83 6.48 2.92
CA LEU A 4 33.85 7.46 3.32
C LEU A 4 32.72 7.61 2.26
N SER A 5 33.09 7.62 0.99
CA SER A 5 32.15 7.67 -0.12
C SER A 5 31.27 6.42 -0.19
N ARG A 6 31.81 5.24 0.10
CA ARG A 6 31.00 4.01 0.21
C ARG A 6 30.04 4.03 1.37
N GLY A 7 30.47 4.49 2.54
CA GLY A 7 29.61 4.56 3.73
C GLY A 7 28.42 5.50 3.56
N LEU A 8 28.62 6.66 2.95
CA LEU A 8 27.54 7.62 2.65
C LEU A 8 26.57 7.08 1.60
N GLY A 9 27.05 6.38 0.59
CA GLY A 9 26.21 5.76 -0.43
C GLY A 9 25.31 4.66 0.14
N ASP A 10 25.81 3.85 1.07
CA ASP A 10 25.05 2.77 1.69
C ASP A 10 23.97 3.31 2.66
N VAL A 11 24.28 4.36 3.41
CA VAL A 11 23.28 5.03 4.29
C VAL A 11 22.16 5.65 3.46
N TYR A 12 22.49 6.33 2.36
CA TYR A 12 21.50 6.91 1.44
C TYR A 12 20.61 5.82 0.80
N LYS A 13 21.18 4.74 0.31
CA LYS A 13 20.44 3.62 -0.28
C LYS A 13 19.46 2.99 0.72
N ARG A 14 19.89 2.78 1.95
CA ARG A 14 19.03 2.26 3.03
C ARG A 14 17.89 3.21 3.35
N GLN A 15 18.15 4.51 3.36
CA GLN A 15 17.14 5.53 3.64
C GLN A 15 16.08 5.60 2.53
N VAL A 16 16.51 5.56 1.26
CA VAL A 16 15.62 5.51 0.09
C VAL A 16 14.78 4.23 0.11
N TYR A 17 15.39 3.09 0.43
CA TYR A 17 14.69 1.82 0.52
C TYR A 17 13.54 1.85 1.55
N TRP A 18 13.81 2.33 2.76
CA TRP A 18 12.79 2.43 3.81
C TRP A 18 11.75 3.50 3.50
N GLY A 19 12.15 4.60 2.88
CA GLY A 19 11.22 5.63 2.40
C GLY A 19 10.28 5.11 1.32
N LEU A 20 10.79 4.35 0.37
CA LEU A 20 10.00 3.72 -0.68
C LEU A 20 9.03 2.67 -0.11
N ASN A 21 9.47 1.85 0.82
CA ASN A 21 8.60 0.90 1.53
C ASN A 21 7.47 1.59 2.29
N LEU A 22 7.77 2.71 2.93
CA LEU A 22 6.76 3.52 3.63
C LEU A 22 5.70 4.06 2.64
N LEU A 23 6.13 4.57 1.50
CA LEU A 23 5.23 5.07 0.45
C LEU A 23 4.33 3.96 -0.10
N LEU A 24 4.92 2.81 -0.45
CA LEU A 24 4.18 1.66 -0.95
C LEU A 24 3.21 1.09 0.10
N GLY A 25 3.63 1.02 1.35
CA GLY A 25 2.78 0.62 2.47
C GLY A 25 1.60 1.56 2.67
N LEU A 26 1.81 2.87 2.54
CA LEU A 26 0.75 3.87 2.62
C LEU A 26 -0.27 3.72 1.50
N LEU A 27 0.20 3.53 0.26
CA LEU A 27 -0.68 3.24 -0.89
C LEU A 27 -1.47 1.95 -0.67
N GLY A 28 -0.82 0.91 -0.13
CA GLY A 28 -1.47 -0.35 0.23
C GLY A 28 -2.57 -0.20 1.28
N VAL A 29 -2.33 0.60 2.33
CA VAL A 29 -3.34 0.90 3.36
C VAL A 29 -4.52 1.65 2.77
N VAL A 30 -4.29 2.65 1.93
CA VAL A 30 -5.35 3.43 1.29
C VAL A 30 -6.23 2.54 0.41
N THR A 31 -5.62 1.71 -0.45
CA THR A 31 -6.37 0.80 -1.34
C THR A 31 -7.11 -0.28 -0.57
N ALA A 32 -6.45 -0.95 0.38
CA ALA A 32 -7.08 -1.99 1.20
C ALA A 32 -8.19 -1.42 2.09
N GLY A 33 -7.99 -0.27 2.71
CA GLY A 33 -8.99 0.43 3.51
C GLY A 33 -10.22 0.81 2.69
N ARG A 34 -10.02 1.27 1.45
CA ARG A 34 -11.13 1.53 0.53
C ARG A 34 -11.94 0.28 0.22
N HIS A 35 -11.28 -0.86 -0.03
CA HIS A 35 -11.98 -2.12 -0.27
C HIS A 35 -12.79 -2.58 0.95
N VAL A 36 -12.25 -2.45 2.15
CA VAL A 36 -12.97 -2.72 3.39
C VAL A 36 -14.19 -1.80 3.55
N LEU A 37 -14.05 -0.52 3.24
CA LEU A 37 -15.18 0.42 3.26
C LEU A 37 -16.26 0.05 2.25
N LEU A 38 -15.88 -0.39 1.04
CA LEU A 38 -16.83 -0.81 0.00
C LEU A 38 -17.63 -2.05 0.42
N GLN A 39 -17.07 -2.95 1.21
CA GLN A 39 -17.77 -4.11 1.76
C GLN A 39 -18.90 -3.72 2.74
N ASN A 40 -18.79 -2.57 3.39
CA ASN A 40 -19.78 -2.06 4.32
C ASN A 40 -20.90 -1.22 3.64
N ILE A 41 -20.77 -0.93 2.35
CA ILE A 41 -21.77 -0.20 1.57
C ILE A 41 -22.76 -1.19 0.94
N PRO A 42 -24.10 -0.96 1.03
CA PRO A 42 -25.06 -1.81 0.37
C PRO A 42 -24.79 -1.90 -1.14
N SER A 43 -24.83 -3.10 -1.69
CA SER A 43 -24.53 -3.38 -3.11
C SER A 43 -25.45 -2.62 -4.08
N GLU A 44 -26.62 -2.17 -3.62
CA GLU A 44 -27.57 -1.37 -4.40
C GLU A 44 -27.06 0.03 -4.75
N GLN A 45 -26.12 0.56 -3.98
CA GLN A 45 -25.52 1.88 -4.21
C GLN A 45 -24.24 1.84 -5.05
N LEU A 46 -23.71 0.64 -5.28
CA LEU A 46 -22.54 0.44 -6.13
C LEU A 46 -22.97 0.29 -7.60
N LEU A 47 -22.16 0.84 -8.49
CA LEU A 47 -22.33 0.69 -9.94
C LEU A 47 -22.53 -0.79 -10.28
N ALA A 48 -23.69 -1.09 -10.92
CA ALA A 48 -24.06 -2.44 -11.30
C ALA A 48 -22.97 -3.14 -12.11
N CYS A 49 -22.78 -4.42 -11.81
CA CYS A 49 -21.95 -5.42 -12.50
C CYS A 49 -21.04 -4.88 -13.60
N LEU A 50 -19.75 -4.75 -13.31
CA LEU A 50 -18.76 -4.55 -14.36
C LEU A 50 -18.64 -5.82 -15.20
N PRO A 51 -18.49 -5.67 -16.53
CA PRO A 51 -18.20 -6.81 -17.38
C PRO A 51 -16.87 -7.47 -17.00
N ASP A 52 -16.75 -8.73 -17.33
CA ASP A 52 -15.59 -9.58 -17.06
C ASP A 52 -14.26 -8.86 -17.35
N MET A 53 -13.25 -9.13 -16.51
CA MET A 53 -11.91 -8.54 -16.60
C MET A 53 -11.32 -8.65 -18.01
N SER A 54 -11.59 -9.75 -18.70
CA SER A 54 -11.13 -9.98 -20.07
C SER A 54 -11.75 -8.99 -21.07
N PHE A 55 -13.00 -8.63 -20.88
CA PHE A 55 -13.71 -7.63 -21.67
C PHE A 55 -13.17 -6.22 -21.40
N MET A 56 -12.91 -5.91 -20.14
CA MET A 56 -12.36 -4.61 -19.74
C MET A 56 -10.98 -4.36 -20.36
N LEU A 57 -10.11 -5.38 -20.36
CA LEU A 57 -8.76 -5.27 -20.93
C LEU A 57 -8.76 -5.15 -22.47
N ARG A 58 -9.82 -5.64 -23.14
CA ARG A 58 -9.94 -5.56 -24.61
C ARG A 58 -10.58 -4.28 -25.10
N GLN A 59 -11.53 -3.73 -24.34
CA GLN A 59 -12.36 -2.60 -24.75
C GLN A 59 -11.95 -1.26 -24.12
N LEU A 60 -11.35 -1.30 -22.93
CA LEU A 60 -10.97 -0.09 -22.21
C LEU A 60 -9.45 0.11 -22.25
N SER A 61 -9.06 1.40 -22.30
CA SER A 61 -7.66 1.78 -22.05
C SER A 61 -7.26 1.36 -20.62
N TRP A 62 -6.01 0.94 -20.44
CA TRP A 62 -5.48 0.50 -19.14
C TRP A 62 -5.74 1.54 -18.01
N TRP A 63 -5.77 2.82 -18.33
CA TRP A 63 -6.08 3.89 -17.40
C TRP A 63 -7.54 3.87 -16.93
N GLN A 64 -8.48 3.61 -17.84
CA GLN A 64 -9.89 3.46 -17.49
C GLN A 64 -10.15 2.20 -16.67
N ALA A 65 -9.49 1.10 -17.00
CA ALA A 65 -9.55 -0.14 -16.22
C ALA A 65 -9.01 0.08 -14.80
N LEU A 66 -7.87 0.77 -14.65
CA LEU A 66 -7.30 1.13 -13.36
C LEU A 66 -8.25 2.01 -12.53
N LYS A 67 -8.85 3.02 -13.16
CA LYS A 67 -9.80 3.92 -12.52
C LYS A 67 -11.05 3.17 -12.02
N LEU A 68 -11.59 2.26 -12.83
CA LEU A 68 -12.74 1.43 -12.46
C LEU A 68 -12.41 0.47 -11.31
N THR A 69 -11.24 -0.17 -11.36
CA THR A 69 -10.74 -1.01 -10.26
C THR A 69 -10.60 -0.20 -8.96
N PHE A 70 -10.15 1.04 -9.07
CA PHE A 70 -10.01 1.92 -7.91
C PHE A 70 -11.36 2.41 -7.36
N MET A 71 -12.35 2.62 -8.23
CA MET A 71 -13.72 3.01 -7.83
C MET A 71 -14.45 1.88 -7.10
N GLY A 72 -14.11 0.63 -7.40
CA GLY A 72 -14.74 -0.54 -6.82
C GLY A 72 -16.09 -0.86 -7.48
N THR A 73 -16.43 -2.12 -7.47
CA THR A 73 -17.67 -2.66 -8.08
C THR A 73 -18.45 -3.41 -7.04
N SER A 74 -19.69 -3.77 -7.36
CA SER A 74 -20.52 -4.64 -6.53
C SER A 74 -19.82 -5.96 -6.20
N ASP A 75 -19.01 -6.50 -7.12
CA ASP A 75 -18.25 -7.72 -6.91
C ASP A 75 -17.18 -7.57 -5.82
N CYS A 76 -16.65 -6.36 -5.61
CA CYS A 76 -15.74 -6.05 -4.51
C CYS A 76 -16.44 -5.97 -3.15
N ALA A 77 -17.75 -5.79 -3.13
CA ALA A 77 -18.56 -5.74 -1.91
C ALA A 77 -18.98 -7.14 -1.44
N GLU A 78 -19.00 -8.14 -2.33
CA GLU A 78 -19.31 -9.52 -1.96
C GLU A 78 -18.10 -10.21 -1.31
N VAL A 79 -18.29 -10.58 -0.05
CA VAL A 79 -17.30 -11.37 0.70
C VAL A 79 -17.52 -12.84 0.38
N THR A 80 -16.79 -13.36 -0.61
CA THR A 80 -16.90 -14.76 -1.03
C THR A 80 -16.10 -15.73 -0.14
N TRP A 81 -15.11 -15.21 0.59
CA TRP A 81 -14.25 -16.05 1.43
C TRP A 81 -13.76 -15.27 2.66
N THR A 82 -13.90 -15.90 3.82
CA THR A 82 -13.43 -15.37 5.10
C THR A 82 -12.50 -16.36 5.79
N LEU A 83 -11.44 -15.88 6.37
CA LEU A 83 -10.54 -16.65 7.22
C LEU A 83 -10.55 -16.03 8.61
N LEU A 84 -10.92 -16.79 9.64
CA LEU A 84 -11.05 -16.33 11.03
C LEU A 84 -12.03 -15.14 11.17
N ASP A 85 -13.15 -15.18 10.45
CA ASP A 85 -14.17 -14.12 10.37
C ASP A 85 -13.68 -12.78 9.78
N MET A 86 -12.49 -12.75 9.22
CA MET A 86 -11.93 -11.59 8.52
C MET A 86 -11.89 -11.84 7.02
N SER A 87 -12.28 -10.83 6.25
CA SER A 87 -12.21 -10.87 4.79
C SER A 87 -10.77 -10.70 4.28
N LEU A 88 -10.51 -11.13 3.05
CA LEU A 88 -9.20 -11.01 2.42
C LEU A 88 -8.66 -9.56 2.41
N PRO A 89 -9.47 -8.53 2.09
CA PRO A 89 -9.03 -7.13 2.21
C PRO A 89 -8.67 -6.70 3.63
N GLU A 90 -9.35 -7.21 4.66
CA GLU A 90 -9.03 -6.91 6.06
C GLU A 90 -7.65 -7.48 6.46
N TRP A 91 -7.33 -8.69 6.02
CA TRP A 91 -5.99 -9.26 6.19
C TRP A 91 -4.92 -8.47 5.49
N SER A 92 -5.20 -8.01 4.27
CA SER A 92 -4.29 -7.15 3.50
C SER A 92 -4.07 -5.82 4.21
N LEU A 93 -5.14 -5.21 4.74
CA LEU A 93 -5.07 -3.98 5.51
C LEU A 93 -4.19 -4.14 6.75
N LEU A 94 -4.40 -5.21 7.51
CA LEU A 94 -3.59 -5.53 8.69
C LEU A 94 -2.11 -5.67 8.33
N PHE A 95 -1.81 -6.40 7.26
CA PHE A 95 -0.45 -6.58 6.76
C PHE A 95 0.22 -5.24 6.40
N PHE A 96 -0.45 -4.37 5.65
CA PHE A 96 0.08 -3.07 5.25
C PHE A 96 0.27 -2.13 6.45
N VAL A 97 -0.62 -2.16 7.43
CA VAL A 97 -0.48 -1.38 8.67
C VAL A 97 0.76 -1.82 9.45
N ILE A 98 0.98 -3.12 9.62
CA ILE A 98 2.18 -3.65 10.27
C ILE A 98 3.45 -3.23 9.52
N MET A 99 3.43 -3.33 8.19
CA MET A 99 4.54 -2.90 7.33
C MET A 99 4.84 -1.41 7.47
N LEU A 100 3.80 -0.57 7.55
CA LEU A 100 3.96 0.88 7.77
C LEU A 100 4.61 1.18 9.12
N ILE A 101 4.13 0.56 10.19
CA ILE A 101 4.67 0.76 11.55
C ILE A 101 6.14 0.34 11.58
N PHE A 102 6.45 -0.83 11.03
CA PHE A 102 7.81 -1.34 11.00
C PHE A 102 8.75 -0.45 10.18
N SER A 103 8.35 -0.07 8.96
CA SER A 103 9.14 0.81 8.08
C SER A 103 9.32 2.19 8.68
N GLY A 104 8.28 2.77 9.26
CA GLY A 104 8.32 4.06 9.94
C GLY A 104 9.27 4.05 11.15
N TYR A 105 9.21 3.00 11.96
CA TYR A 105 10.10 2.82 13.10
C TYR A 105 11.57 2.72 12.67
N ARG A 106 11.85 1.94 11.64
CA ARG A 106 13.20 1.76 11.10
C ARG A 106 13.75 3.06 10.53
N LEU A 107 12.95 3.77 9.75
CA LEU A 107 13.32 5.08 9.19
C LEU A 107 13.59 6.11 10.29
N TRP A 108 12.71 6.18 11.29
CA TRP A 108 12.85 7.09 12.42
C TRP A 108 14.14 6.84 13.24
N ARG A 109 14.46 5.57 13.49
CA ARG A 109 15.73 5.20 14.13
C ARG A 109 16.95 5.66 13.34
N GLN A 110 16.91 5.49 12.02
CA GLN A 110 18.01 5.91 11.13
C GLN A 110 18.18 7.43 11.14
N LEU A 111 17.08 8.18 11.04
CA LEU A 111 17.10 9.65 11.08
C LEU A 111 17.62 10.19 12.42
N ARG A 112 17.25 9.56 13.53
CA ARG A 112 17.77 9.93 14.86
C ARG A 112 19.27 9.64 14.98
N GLY A 113 19.72 8.51 14.45
CA GLY A 113 21.15 8.17 14.42
C GLY A 113 21.96 9.16 13.60
N ALA A 114 21.46 9.53 12.42
CA ALA A 114 22.11 10.53 11.57
C ALA A 114 22.18 11.92 12.23
N ARG A 115 21.09 12.36 12.89
CA ARG A 115 21.09 13.64 13.64
C ARG A 115 22.10 13.66 14.78
N LYS A 116 22.25 12.55 15.51
CA LYS A 116 23.24 12.45 16.58
C LYS A 116 24.67 12.51 16.04
N ALA A 117 24.93 11.88 14.89
CA ALA A 117 26.25 11.91 14.25
C ALA A 117 26.63 13.31 13.75
N VAL A 118 25.68 14.11 13.30
CA VAL A 118 25.87 15.51 12.85
C VAL A 118 26.04 16.46 14.05
N ALA A 119 25.38 16.17 15.17
CA ALA A 119 25.41 17.02 16.37
C ALA A 119 26.69 16.84 17.24
N LEU A 120 27.50 15.82 16.97
CA LEU A 120 28.79 15.63 17.66
C LEU A 120 29.84 16.53 17.01
N PRO A 121 30.55 17.37 17.78
CA PRO A 121 31.62 18.22 17.28
C PRO A 121 32.85 17.42 16.81
#